data_263c91822d3b19eed4130169061d8bbd
#
_entry.id   263c91822d3b19eed4130169061d8bbd
#
_cell.length_a   1.000
_cell.length_b   1.000
_cell.length_c   1.000
_cell.angle_alpha   90.00
_cell.angle_beta   90.00
_cell.angle_gamma   90.00
#
_symmetry.space_group_name_H-M   'P 1'
#
loop_
_entity.id
_entity.type
_entity.pdbx_description
1 polymer ?
#
loop_
_entity_poly.entity_id
_entity_poly.type
_entity_poly.pdbx_seq_one_letter_code
_entity_poly.pdbx_strand_id
1 'polypeptide(L)'
;FTTSIINGHHNVVSKKPYQGLNCFSIGLAVHKNNFKSNEWATFNQWEKLGAKIKKGSKSTQILYWNIKEYEDKNNKDKLVKIPMLKYFNVFNADQVDGYETKEIDTKEIDDWKAHFKTDTFVNNIGADIKTSNKAFYIPTEDFIGMPPKEDFKGDKENTKEQYYYSTLLHEITHWTGHTSRCNRDLKNRFGSKAYAMEELVAEI
;
A
#
# COMPACT_ATOMS: atom_id res chain seq x y z
N PHE A 1 -0.40 -6.55 11.54
CA PHE A 1 0.03 -7.02 10.21
C PHE A 1 1.54 -7.11 10.22
N THR A 2 2.09 -8.30 10.02
CA THR A 2 3.54 -8.53 10.04
C THR A 2 4.21 -7.87 8.83
N THR A 3 5.40 -7.33 9.02
CA THR A 3 6.26 -6.64 8.04
C THR A 3 6.44 -7.43 6.73
N SER A 4 6.27 -8.76 6.74
CA SER A 4 6.29 -9.62 5.55
C SER A 4 5.16 -9.36 4.55
N ILE A 5 4.05 -8.76 4.98
CA ILE A 5 2.90 -8.45 4.10
C ILE A 5 3.16 -7.20 3.24
N ILE A 6 4.03 -6.31 3.72
CA ILE A 6 4.27 -4.99 3.10
C ILE A 6 5.57 -4.98 2.28
N ASN A 7 6.49 -5.92 2.51
CA ASN A 7 7.84 -5.86 1.94
C ASN A 7 7.87 -6.25 0.46
N GLY A 8 7.75 -5.21 -0.37
CA GLY A 8 8.34 -5.20 -1.70
C GLY A 8 7.74 -6.19 -2.69
N HIS A 9 6.50 -6.67 -2.50
CA HIS A 9 5.84 -7.50 -3.49
C HIS A 9 5.80 -6.77 -4.84
N HIS A 10 6.38 -7.39 -5.85
CA HIS A 10 6.53 -6.77 -7.16
C HIS A 10 6.27 -7.75 -8.30
N ASN A 11 6.01 -7.20 -9.47
CA ASN A 11 5.94 -8.01 -10.67
C ASN A 11 7.35 -8.35 -11.16
N VAL A 12 7.67 -9.62 -11.29
CA VAL A 12 9.03 -10.12 -11.62
C VAL A 12 9.54 -9.63 -12.98
N VAL A 13 8.64 -9.35 -13.93
CA VAL A 13 9.00 -8.88 -15.28
C VAL A 13 9.18 -7.37 -15.32
N SER A 14 8.21 -6.61 -14.81
CA SER A 14 8.25 -5.15 -14.86
C SER A 14 9.07 -4.52 -13.74
N LYS A 15 9.42 -5.30 -12.70
CA LYS A 15 10.10 -4.85 -11.46
C LYS A 15 9.32 -3.77 -10.70
N LYS A 16 8.08 -3.51 -11.08
CA LYS A 16 7.24 -2.51 -10.42
C LYS A 16 6.60 -3.11 -9.16
N PRO A 17 6.67 -2.40 -8.02
CA PRO A 17 5.98 -2.82 -6.81
C PRO A 17 4.46 -2.70 -6.99
N TYR A 18 3.74 -3.57 -6.32
CA TYR A 18 2.29 -3.43 -6.18
C TYR A 18 1.96 -2.34 -5.16
N GLN A 19 0.86 -1.63 -5.38
CA GLN A 19 0.47 -0.47 -4.58
C GLN A 19 -1.04 -0.47 -4.33
N GLY A 20 -1.47 0.23 -3.28
CA GLY A 20 -2.89 0.40 -2.93
C GLY A 20 -3.60 -0.94 -2.68
N LEU A 21 -4.81 -1.08 -3.21
CA LEU A 21 -5.62 -2.30 -3.06
C LEU A 21 -4.93 -3.59 -3.51
N ASN A 22 -3.94 -3.50 -4.41
CA ASN A 22 -3.17 -4.66 -4.83
C ASN A 22 -2.25 -5.18 -3.71
N CYS A 23 -1.70 -4.30 -2.88
CA CYS A 23 -0.94 -4.72 -1.70
C CYS A 23 -1.81 -5.52 -0.74
N PHE A 24 -3.04 -5.07 -0.52
CA PHE A 24 -4.00 -5.76 0.34
C PHE A 24 -4.36 -7.15 -0.21
N SER A 25 -4.74 -7.24 -1.51
CA SER A 25 -5.07 -8.51 -2.15
C SER A 25 -3.91 -9.51 -2.11
N ILE A 26 -2.70 -9.03 -2.37
CA ILE A 26 -1.47 -9.83 -2.33
C ILE A 26 -1.13 -10.23 -0.90
N GLY A 27 -1.20 -9.30 0.05
CA GLY A 27 -0.95 -9.57 1.47
C GLY A 27 -1.87 -10.65 2.04
N LEU A 28 -3.16 -10.61 1.73
CA LEU A 28 -4.11 -11.66 2.10
C LEU A 28 -3.73 -13.01 1.47
N ALA A 29 -3.31 -13.02 0.20
CA ALA A 29 -2.90 -14.26 -0.46
C ALA A 29 -1.61 -14.84 0.15
N VAL A 30 -0.63 -13.99 0.48
CA VAL A 30 0.61 -14.37 1.18
C VAL A 30 0.29 -15.00 2.52
N HIS A 31 -0.52 -14.32 3.34
CA HIS A 31 -0.90 -14.82 4.66
C HIS A 31 -1.64 -16.15 4.57
N LYS A 32 -2.66 -16.23 3.70
CA LYS A 32 -3.49 -17.43 3.53
C LYS A 32 -2.72 -18.65 3.06
N ASN A 33 -1.74 -18.47 2.17
CA ASN A 33 -1.00 -19.56 1.53
C ASN A 33 0.42 -19.73 2.07
N ASN A 34 0.83 -18.87 3.00
CA ASN A 34 2.17 -18.85 3.62
C ASN A 34 3.30 -18.73 2.58
N PHE A 35 3.09 -17.89 1.54
CA PHE A 35 4.11 -17.65 0.53
C PHE A 35 5.34 -16.97 1.13
N LYS A 36 6.52 -17.39 0.65
CA LYS A 36 7.83 -16.86 1.08
C LYS A 36 8.39 -15.84 0.11
N SER A 37 8.06 -15.99 -1.18
CA SER A 37 8.55 -15.10 -2.23
C SER A 37 7.71 -13.81 -2.31
N ASN A 38 8.36 -12.70 -2.62
CA ASN A 38 7.73 -11.43 -2.94
C ASN A 38 7.53 -11.20 -4.45
N GLU A 39 7.90 -12.18 -5.28
CA GLU A 39 7.85 -12.10 -6.74
C GLU A 39 6.53 -12.67 -7.28
N TRP A 40 5.89 -11.91 -8.17
CA TRP A 40 4.61 -12.23 -8.75
C TRP A 40 4.61 -11.99 -10.24
N ALA A 41 3.88 -12.80 -10.99
CA ALA A 41 3.64 -12.56 -12.41
C ALA A 41 2.32 -13.18 -12.87
N THR A 42 1.83 -12.75 -14.03
CA THR A 42 0.71 -13.40 -14.71
C THR A 42 1.15 -14.74 -15.30
N PHE A 43 0.18 -15.59 -15.64
CA PHE A 43 0.44 -16.89 -16.29
C PHE A 43 1.39 -16.74 -17.49
N ASN A 44 1.04 -15.87 -18.43
CA ASN A 44 1.83 -15.66 -19.64
C ASN A 44 3.25 -15.09 -19.36
N GLN A 45 3.40 -14.35 -18.28
CA GLN A 45 4.72 -13.85 -17.87
C GLN A 45 5.59 -14.96 -17.31
N TRP A 46 5.03 -15.85 -16.48
CA TRP A 46 5.74 -17.03 -15.99
C TRP A 46 6.15 -17.96 -17.10
N GLU A 47 5.24 -18.22 -18.06
CA GLU A 47 5.53 -19.04 -19.24
C GLU A 47 6.70 -18.47 -20.07
N LYS A 48 6.72 -17.15 -20.30
CA LYS A 48 7.83 -16.48 -20.99
C LYS A 48 9.17 -16.55 -20.24
N LEU A 49 9.12 -16.68 -18.92
CA LEU A 49 10.30 -16.91 -18.09
C LEU A 49 10.73 -18.39 -18.03
N GLY A 50 10.03 -19.27 -18.75
CA GLY A 50 10.29 -20.72 -18.76
C GLY A 50 9.72 -21.46 -17.55
N ALA A 51 8.98 -20.78 -16.70
CA ALA A 51 8.38 -21.37 -15.51
C ALA A 51 6.97 -21.91 -15.80
N LYS A 52 6.57 -22.93 -15.05
CA LYS A 52 5.24 -23.55 -15.17
C LYS A 52 4.47 -23.42 -13.86
N ILE A 53 3.21 -22.96 -13.93
CA ILE A 53 2.35 -22.91 -12.76
C ILE A 53 2.06 -24.34 -12.27
N LYS A 54 2.26 -24.58 -10.98
CA LYS A 54 1.95 -25.88 -10.34
C LYS A 54 0.47 -26.20 -10.45
N LYS A 55 0.15 -27.42 -10.78
CA LYS A 55 -1.25 -27.88 -10.93
C LYS A 55 -2.03 -27.66 -9.63
N GLY A 56 -3.20 -27.02 -9.74
CA GLY A 56 -4.06 -26.71 -8.60
C GLY A 56 -3.78 -25.37 -7.92
N SER A 57 -2.75 -24.63 -8.34
CA SER A 57 -2.48 -23.28 -7.84
C SER A 57 -3.64 -22.34 -8.14
N LYS A 58 -4.01 -21.52 -7.14
CA LYS A 58 -5.04 -20.49 -7.29
C LYS A 58 -4.36 -19.13 -7.50
N SER A 59 -4.84 -18.40 -8.52
CA SER A 59 -4.35 -17.04 -8.79
C SER A 59 -4.86 -16.04 -7.75
N THR A 60 -4.11 -14.97 -7.57
CA THR A 60 -4.52 -13.77 -6.85
C THR A 60 -4.94 -12.71 -7.87
N GLN A 61 -6.09 -12.09 -7.65
CA GLN A 61 -6.60 -11.05 -8.53
C GLN A 61 -6.03 -9.69 -8.11
N ILE A 62 -5.53 -8.95 -9.09
CA ILE A 62 -5.06 -7.57 -8.94
C ILE A 62 -5.79 -6.63 -9.89
N LEU A 63 -5.83 -5.37 -9.53
CA LEU A 63 -6.45 -4.29 -10.30
C LEU A 63 -5.38 -3.54 -11.09
N TYR A 64 -5.69 -3.25 -12.35
CA TYR A 64 -4.92 -2.34 -13.16
C TYR A 64 -5.80 -1.17 -13.57
N TRP A 65 -5.41 0.01 -13.13
CA TRP A 65 -6.06 1.27 -13.43
C TRP A 65 -5.22 2.08 -14.41
N ASN A 66 -5.84 2.58 -15.45
CA ASN A 66 -5.22 3.50 -16.37
C ASN A 66 -6.25 4.49 -16.93
N ILE A 67 -5.82 5.68 -17.25
CA ILE A 67 -6.61 6.68 -17.96
C ILE A 67 -6.12 6.70 -19.40
N LYS A 68 -7.00 6.37 -20.34
CA LYS A 68 -6.71 6.52 -21.76
C LYS A 68 -7.34 7.79 -22.29
N GLU A 69 -6.58 8.52 -23.08
CA GLU A 69 -7.05 9.70 -23.78
C GLU A 69 -7.47 9.29 -25.21
N TYR A 70 -8.65 9.72 -25.60
CA TYR A 70 -9.21 9.51 -26.93
C TYR A 70 -9.67 10.84 -27.50
N GLU A 71 -9.58 11.00 -28.80
CA GLU A 71 -10.20 12.14 -29.53
C GLU A 71 -11.72 12.08 -29.35
N ASP A 72 -12.33 13.22 -29.03
CA ASP A 72 -13.80 13.32 -28.96
C ASP A 72 -14.39 13.08 -30.36
N LYS A 73 -15.43 12.23 -30.43
CA LYS A 73 -16.09 11.89 -31.68
C LYS A 73 -16.71 13.11 -32.42
N ASN A 74 -17.07 14.15 -31.66
CA ASN A 74 -17.74 15.33 -32.16
C ASN A 74 -16.80 16.56 -32.32
N ASN A 75 -15.63 16.50 -31.68
CA ASN A 75 -14.63 17.57 -31.74
C ASN A 75 -13.21 16.99 -31.61
N LYS A 76 -12.54 16.84 -32.77
CA LYS A 76 -11.20 16.23 -32.84
C LYS A 76 -10.11 16.99 -32.08
N ASP A 77 -10.33 18.26 -31.76
CA ASP A 77 -9.39 19.08 -31.00
C ASP A 77 -9.53 18.87 -29.47
N LYS A 78 -10.52 18.07 -29.05
CA LYS A 78 -10.78 17.78 -27.63
C LYS A 78 -10.45 16.34 -27.30
N LEU A 79 -9.57 16.16 -26.29
CA LEU A 79 -9.27 14.84 -25.73
C LEU A 79 -10.24 14.51 -24.60
N VAL A 80 -10.84 13.34 -24.67
CA VAL A 80 -11.70 12.76 -23.62
C VAL A 80 -10.89 11.73 -22.85
N LYS A 81 -10.82 11.89 -21.54
CA LYS A 81 -10.14 10.96 -20.63
C LYS A 81 -11.11 9.87 -20.17
N ILE A 82 -10.87 8.64 -20.60
CA ILE A 82 -11.69 7.49 -20.21
C ILE A 82 -10.92 6.65 -19.22
N PRO A 83 -11.40 6.53 -17.98
CA PRO A 83 -10.81 5.63 -17.00
C PRO A 83 -11.06 4.17 -17.41
N MET A 84 -10.00 3.36 -17.35
CA MET A 84 -10.06 1.94 -17.66
C MET A 84 -9.59 1.14 -16.46
N LEU A 85 -10.48 0.30 -15.93
CA LEU A 85 -10.17 -0.67 -14.90
C LEU A 85 -10.11 -2.06 -15.52
N LYS A 86 -9.02 -2.79 -15.29
CA LYS A 86 -8.83 -4.19 -15.69
C LYS A 86 -8.41 -5.03 -14.50
N TYR A 87 -8.81 -6.28 -14.53
CA TYR A 87 -8.37 -7.30 -13.57
C TYR A 87 -7.30 -8.17 -14.22
N PHE A 88 -6.27 -8.49 -13.47
CA PHE A 88 -5.26 -9.47 -13.87
C PHE A 88 -5.13 -10.53 -12.79
N ASN A 89 -4.90 -11.75 -13.20
CA ASN A 89 -4.60 -12.87 -12.34
C ASN A 89 -3.09 -13.06 -12.29
N VAL A 90 -2.54 -13.01 -11.07
CA VAL A 90 -1.11 -13.22 -10.83
C VAL A 90 -0.90 -14.44 -9.93
N PHE A 91 0.26 -15.05 -10.05
CA PHE A 91 0.72 -16.18 -9.25
C PHE A 91 2.03 -15.81 -8.58
N ASN A 92 2.21 -16.26 -7.35
CA ASN A 92 3.46 -16.10 -6.62
C ASN A 92 4.54 -17.05 -7.15
N ALA A 93 5.81 -16.71 -7.00
CA ALA A 93 6.91 -17.56 -7.41
C ALA A 93 6.92 -18.92 -6.69
N ASP A 94 6.40 -19.03 -5.47
CA ASP A 94 6.25 -20.31 -4.77
C ASP A 94 5.22 -21.25 -5.43
N GLN A 95 4.40 -20.72 -6.35
CA GLN A 95 3.40 -21.49 -7.10
C GLN A 95 3.89 -21.96 -8.47
N VAL A 96 5.16 -21.78 -8.78
CA VAL A 96 5.71 -22.16 -10.08
C VAL A 96 6.86 -23.17 -9.94
N ASP A 97 7.08 -23.95 -11.00
CA ASP A 97 8.22 -24.82 -11.17
C ASP A 97 9.13 -24.26 -12.27
N GLY A 98 10.44 -24.48 -12.16
CA GLY A 98 11.40 -24.04 -13.17
C GLY A 98 11.81 -22.56 -13.05
N TYR A 99 11.54 -21.93 -11.91
CA TYR A 99 12.01 -20.59 -11.60
C TYR A 99 12.74 -20.58 -10.25
N GLU A 100 13.96 -20.09 -10.25
CA GLU A 100 14.71 -19.86 -9.02
C GLU A 100 14.35 -18.48 -8.47
N THR A 101 13.68 -18.46 -7.33
CA THR A 101 13.43 -17.23 -6.59
C THR A 101 14.76 -16.64 -6.17
N LYS A 102 14.96 -15.36 -6.46
CA LYS A 102 16.06 -14.64 -5.81
C LYS A 102 15.70 -14.59 -4.32
N GLU A 103 16.60 -15.14 -3.49
CA GLU A 103 16.48 -14.90 -2.05
C GLU A 103 16.35 -13.39 -1.85
N ILE A 104 15.36 -13.01 -1.05
CA ILE A 104 15.25 -11.63 -0.60
C ILE A 104 16.52 -11.38 0.17
N ASP A 105 17.45 -10.62 -0.42
CA ASP A 105 18.55 -10.06 0.32
C ASP A 105 17.88 -9.18 1.40
N THR A 106 17.61 -9.79 2.55
CA THR A 106 17.21 -9.11 3.77
C THR A 106 18.45 -8.38 4.30
N LYS A 107 19.11 -7.62 3.42
CA LYS A 107 19.95 -6.54 3.89
C LYS A 107 19.01 -5.74 4.78
N GLU A 108 19.37 -5.71 6.04
CA GLU A 108 18.87 -4.74 6.98
C GLU A 108 18.64 -3.46 6.18
N ILE A 109 17.37 -3.19 5.88
CA ILE A 109 17.02 -1.88 5.32
C ILE A 109 17.59 -0.97 6.38
N ASP A 110 18.63 -0.24 6.01
CA ASP A 110 19.27 0.72 6.90
C ASP A 110 18.12 1.54 7.50
N ASP A 111 17.67 1.16 8.69
CA ASP A 111 16.47 1.70 9.35
C ASP A 111 16.52 3.23 9.34
N TRP A 112 17.72 3.77 9.49
CA TRP A 112 18.01 5.18 9.39
C TRP A 112 17.61 5.80 8.03
N LYS A 113 17.90 5.16 6.89
CA LYS A 113 17.53 5.69 5.55
C LYS A 113 16.03 5.63 5.28
N ALA A 114 15.35 4.60 5.79
CA ALA A 114 13.90 4.50 5.71
C ALA A 114 13.23 5.62 6.52
N HIS A 115 13.70 5.87 7.74
CA HIS A 115 13.18 6.95 8.60
C HIS A 115 13.46 8.34 8.04
N PHE A 116 14.65 8.60 7.49
CA PHE A 116 14.96 9.87 6.85
C PHE A 116 14.01 10.20 5.68
N LYS A 117 13.67 9.21 4.85
CA LYS A 117 12.68 9.42 3.77
C LYS A 117 11.30 9.73 4.31
N THR A 118 10.88 9.06 5.37
CA THR A 118 9.59 9.30 6.03
C THR A 118 9.55 10.68 6.66
N ASP A 119 10.58 11.09 7.38
CA ASP A 119 10.68 12.45 7.96
C ASP A 119 10.65 13.52 6.85
N THR A 120 11.38 13.30 5.75
CA THR A 120 11.35 14.21 4.60
C THR A 120 9.95 14.31 3.99
N PHE A 121 9.26 13.18 3.82
CA PHE A 121 7.89 13.15 3.34
C PHE A 121 6.95 13.91 4.27
N VAL A 122 6.99 13.61 5.57
CA VAL A 122 6.14 14.25 6.59
C VAL A 122 6.36 15.76 6.63
N ASN A 123 7.62 16.22 6.57
CA ASN A 123 7.93 17.65 6.55
C ASN A 123 7.42 18.35 5.27
N ASN A 124 7.43 17.65 4.14
CA ASN A 124 7.03 18.22 2.85
C ASN A 124 5.51 18.31 2.64
N ILE A 125 4.70 17.51 3.33
CA ILE A 125 3.24 17.56 3.17
C ILE A 125 2.61 18.76 3.85
N GLY A 126 3.31 19.41 4.80
CA GLY A 126 2.83 20.62 5.47
C GLY A 126 1.66 20.39 6.45
N ALA A 127 1.49 19.19 6.98
CA ALA A 127 0.52 18.92 8.03
C ALA A 127 0.94 19.59 9.34
N ASP A 128 -0.01 20.23 10.05
CA ASP A 128 0.22 20.78 11.39
C ASP A 128 0.21 19.62 12.41
N ILE A 129 1.39 19.26 12.93
CA ILE A 129 1.57 18.16 13.87
C ILE A 129 1.95 18.73 15.23
N LYS A 130 1.11 18.50 16.24
CA LYS A 130 1.30 18.98 17.62
C LYS A 130 1.54 17.84 18.59
N THR A 131 2.38 18.09 19.59
CA THR A 131 2.59 17.11 20.67
C THR A 131 1.31 16.91 21.47
N SER A 132 0.96 15.66 21.72
CA SER A 132 -0.22 15.23 22.48
C SER A 132 0.08 13.96 23.26
N ASN A 133 -0.80 13.59 24.20
CA ASN A 133 -0.72 12.30 24.92
C ASN A 133 -1.36 11.13 24.16
N LYS A 134 -2.01 11.39 23.00
CA LYS A 134 -2.65 10.39 22.12
C LYS A 134 -2.45 10.79 20.67
N ALA A 135 -2.49 9.81 19.78
CA ALA A 135 -2.55 10.04 18.34
C ALA A 135 -4.00 10.29 17.93
N PHE A 136 -4.23 11.33 17.14
CA PHE A 136 -5.55 11.65 16.55
C PHE A 136 -5.40 12.75 15.49
N TYR A 137 -6.35 12.79 14.57
CA TYR A 137 -6.58 13.92 13.66
C TYR A 137 -7.88 14.64 14.03
N ILE A 138 -7.86 15.98 14.07
CA ILE A 138 -9.06 16.81 14.30
C ILE A 138 -9.43 17.57 13.01
N PRO A 139 -10.51 17.16 12.31
CA PRO A 139 -10.90 17.79 11.05
C PRO A 139 -11.33 19.26 11.18
N THR A 140 -11.89 19.66 12.33
CA THR A 140 -12.38 21.05 12.55
C THR A 140 -11.26 22.06 12.73
N GLU A 141 -10.11 21.62 13.23
CA GLU A 141 -8.94 22.48 13.50
C GLU A 141 -7.78 22.16 12.54
N ASP A 142 -7.94 21.12 11.75
CA ASP A 142 -7.01 20.65 10.73
C ASP A 142 -5.59 20.36 11.22
N PHE A 143 -5.45 19.78 12.42
CA PHE A 143 -4.15 19.37 12.95
C PHE A 143 -4.15 17.91 13.41
N ILE A 144 -2.93 17.36 13.49
CA ILE A 144 -2.65 16.02 13.99
C ILE A 144 -2.01 16.12 15.38
N GLY A 145 -2.60 15.45 16.38
CA GLY A 145 -1.94 15.23 17.67
C GLY A 145 -1.10 13.95 17.61
N MET A 146 0.15 14.02 18.10
CA MET A 146 1.03 12.84 18.18
C MET A 146 1.76 12.77 19.50
N PRO A 147 1.87 11.59 20.14
CA PRO A 147 2.77 11.39 21.27
C PRO A 147 4.23 11.58 20.83
N PRO A 148 5.13 12.00 21.77
CA PRO A 148 6.56 12.02 21.51
C PRO A 148 7.09 10.65 21.07
N LYS A 149 8.14 10.60 20.24
CA LYS A 149 8.79 9.35 19.80
C LYS A 149 9.26 8.48 20.96
N GLU A 150 9.62 9.12 22.06
CA GLU A 150 10.15 8.50 23.29
C GLU A 150 9.08 7.67 24.01
N ASP A 151 7.81 7.99 23.83
CA ASP A 151 6.69 7.29 24.48
C ASP A 151 6.34 5.96 23.80
N PHE A 152 6.82 5.78 22.56
CA PHE A 152 6.60 4.53 21.82
C PHE A 152 7.57 3.44 22.29
N LYS A 153 7.04 2.22 22.40
CA LYS A 153 7.80 1.03 22.77
C LYS A 153 7.77 0.05 21.62
N GLY A 154 8.93 -0.52 21.31
CA GLY A 154 9.05 -1.64 20.40
C GLY A 154 8.70 -2.97 21.07
N ASP A 155 8.51 -3.99 20.26
CA ASP A 155 8.37 -5.39 20.69
C ASP A 155 9.29 -6.31 19.87
N LYS A 156 8.98 -7.62 19.83
CA LYS A 156 9.79 -8.60 19.08
C LYS A 156 9.61 -8.50 17.56
N GLU A 157 8.55 -7.86 17.09
CA GLU A 157 8.17 -7.80 15.70
C GLU A 157 8.47 -6.44 15.07
N ASN A 158 8.31 -5.35 15.86
CA ASN A 158 8.45 -3.99 15.37
C ASN A 158 9.27 -3.11 16.33
N THR A 159 10.06 -2.23 15.75
CA THR A 159 10.79 -1.22 16.53
C THR A 159 9.85 -0.09 17.00
N LYS A 160 10.27 0.68 18.01
CA LYS A 160 9.52 1.87 18.46
C LYS A 160 9.32 2.89 17.34
N GLU A 161 10.31 3.02 16.47
CA GLU A 161 10.28 3.90 15.30
C GLU A 161 9.21 3.45 14.31
N GLN A 162 9.11 2.15 14.04
CA GLN A 162 8.07 1.60 13.17
C GLN A 162 6.68 1.87 13.73
N TYR A 163 6.47 1.70 15.03
CA TYR A 163 5.19 2.02 15.66
C TYR A 163 4.87 3.52 15.60
N TYR A 164 5.85 4.38 15.85
CA TYR A 164 5.65 5.82 15.74
C TYR A 164 5.24 6.22 14.32
N TYR A 165 5.99 5.80 13.30
CA TYR A 165 5.72 6.22 11.92
C TYR A 165 4.45 5.57 11.35
N SER A 166 4.12 4.33 11.70
CA SER A 166 2.85 3.74 11.28
C SER A 166 1.66 4.51 11.85
N THR A 167 1.72 4.87 13.13
CA THR A 167 0.69 5.70 13.77
C THR A 167 0.61 7.09 13.12
N LEU A 168 1.73 7.75 12.92
CA LEU A 168 1.76 9.06 12.28
C LEU A 168 1.20 9.04 10.86
N LEU A 169 1.57 8.05 10.05
CA LEU A 169 1.07 7.91 8.67
C LEU A 169 -0.43 7.59 8.63
N HIS A 170 -0.93 6.84 9.61
CA HIS A 170 -2.36 6.62 9.81
C HIS A 170 -3.11 7.95 10.01
N GLU A 171 -2.66 8.78 10.94
CA GLU A 171 -3.26 10.09 11.20
C GLU A 171 -3.11 11.07 10.01
N ILE A 172 -1.97 11.01 9.31
CA ILE A 172 -1.77 11.77 8.06
C ILE A 172 -2.78 11.32 7.00
N THR A 173 -3.10 10.03 6.93
CA THR A 173 -4.12 9.57 5.98
C THR A 173 -5.49 10.17 6.30
N HIS A 174 -5.91 10.22 7.55
CA HIS A 174 -7.12 10.95 7.95
C HIS A 174 -7.02 12.44 7.60
N TRP A 175 -5.88 13.09 7.86
CA TRP A 175 -5.66 14.48 7.48
C TRP A 175 -5.84 14.73 5.98
N THR A 176 -5.43 13.80 5.11
CA THR A 176 -5.71 13.92 3.67
C THR A 176 -7.20 13.95 3.35
N GLY A 177 -8.06 13.44 4.22
CA GLY A 177 -9.51 13.43 4.06
C GLY A 177 -10.19 14.79 4.24
N HIS A 178 -9.48 15.80 4.74
CA HIS A 178 -10.05 17.14 4.94
C HIS A 178 -10.70 17.72 3.68
N THR A 179 -11.69 18.63 3.87
CA THR A 179 -12.47 19.24 2.78
C THR A 179 -11.60 20.01 1.78
N SER A 180 -10.48 20.58 2.25
CA SER A 180 -9.51 21.30 1.39
C SER A 180 -8.59 20.37 0.59
N ARG A 181 -8.60 19.05 0.81
CA ARG A 181 -7.76 18.06 0.17
C ARG A 181 -8.60 17.01 -0.58
N CYS A 182 -8.73 15.81 -0.05
CA CYS A 182 -9.49 14.74 -0.72
C CYS A 182 -11.00 14.79 -0.46
N ASN A 183 -11.46 15.65 0.44
CA ASN A 183 -12.87 15.86 0.81
C ASN A 183 -13.62 14.54 1.08
N ARG A 184 -13.01 13.67 1.90
CA ARG A 184 -13.68 12.44 2.33
C ARG A 184 -14.62 12.72 3.49
N ASP A 185 -15.58 11.83 3.72
CA ASP A 185 -16.52 11.96 4.82
C ASP A 185 -15.92 11.50 6.15
N LEU A 186 -15.35 12.45 6.90
CA LEU A 186 -14.73 12.23 8.21
C LEU A 186 -15.72 12.42 9.40
N LYS A 187 -17.00 12.77 9.14
CA LYS A 187 -17.96 13.15 10.18
C LYS A 187 -18.73 11.97 10.79
N ASN A 188 -18.35 10.77 10.47
CA ASN A 188 -19.13 9.59 10.82
C ASN A 188 -18.89 9.12 12.26
N ARG A 189 -19.95 8.61 12.90
CA ARG A 189 -19.87 8.02 14.24
C ARG A 189 -19.06 6.72 14.20
N PHE A 190 -18.29 6.50 15.25
CA PHE A 190 -17.61 5.22 15.52
C PHE A 190 -18.58 4.04 15.30
N GLY A 191 -18.13 3.02 14.54
CA GLY A 191 -18.92 1.83 14.21
C GLY A 191 -19.88 1.98 13.01
N SER A 192 -19.95 3.14 12.35
CA SER A 192 -20.67 3.28 11.08
C SER A 192 -19.91 2.67 9.90
N LYS A 193 -20.61 2.32 8.80
CA LYS A 193 -19.95 1.83 7.57
C LYS A 193 -18.97 2.86 6.99
N ALA A 194 -19.30 4.14 7.04
CA ALA A 194 -18.43 5.18 6.51
C ALA A 194 -17.19 5.39 7.40
N TYR A 195 -17.32 5.28 8.73
CA TYR A 195 -16.18 5.22 9.64
C TYR A 195 -15.27 4.03 9.32
N ALA A 196 -15.83 2.83 9.18
CA ALA A 196 -15.07 1.64 8.83
C ALA A 196 -14.35 1.75 7.47
N MET A 197 -14.94 2.45 6.50
CA MET A 197 -14.29 2.71 5.21
C MET A 197 -13.13 3.69 5.34
N GLU A 198 -13.25 4.72 6.18
CA GLU A 198 -12.16 5.67 6.42
C GLU A 198 -10.99 5.02 7.15
N GLU A 199 -11.27 4.19 8.18
CA GLU A 199 -10.24 3.39 8.85
C GLU A 199 -9.54 2.44 7.86
N LEU A 200 -10.29 1.80 6.97
CA LEU A 200 -9.69 0.94 5.93
C LEU A 200 -8.78 1.74 4.99
N VAL A 201 -9.14 2.97 4.65
CA VAL A 201 -8.27 3.86 3.85
C VAL A 201 -6.99 4.20 4.61
N ALA A 202 -7.08 4.39 5.93
CA ALA A 202 -5.93 4.71 6.77
C ALA A 202 -5.00 3.50 7.00
N GLU A 203 -5.50 2.26 6.87
CA GLU A 203 -4.72 1.02 7.03
C GLU A 203 -4.04 0.53 5.74
N ILE A 204 -4.44 1.03 4.56
CA ILE A 204 -3.88 0.65 3.25
C ILE A 204 -2.70 1.52 2.85
#